data_8ce978a15518aa7bb102d4e99c2c7334
#
_entry.id   8ce978a15518aa7bb102d4e99c2c7334
#
_cell.length_a   1.000
_cell.length_b   1.000
_cell.length_c   1.000
_cell.angle_alpha   90.00
_cell.angle_beta   90.00
_cell.angle_gamma   90.00
#
_symmetry.space_group_name_H-M   'P 1'
#
loop_
_entity.id
_entity.type
_entity.pdbx_description
1 polymer ?
#
loop_
_entity_poly.entity_id
_entity_poly.type
_entity_poly.pdbx_seq_one_letter_code
_entity_poly.pdbx_strand_id
1 'polypeptide(L)'
;QLINSKYIKLLAIPVFLLILPINLASSNWDDHDRSGRYTARSMAQKYLESCEPNSILFTIGDNDTFPLWYLQEIEGIRTDVRVLNTSLFNTDWYIDQMKRKAYDSDPIPSSLSHEKYKYGTRDYILKEVTTLDTIDIKTFIKFVTQDDDKYKYKSLLQKQGYETNYLREQDLNANYLPSESIRIPVDKESVLKNKIVDNNLSCLLYTSDAADECDS
;
A
#
# COMPACT_ATOMS: atom_id res chain seq x y z
N GLN A 1 4.47 12.31 -70.47
CA GLN A 1 5.73 12.36 -69.70
C GLN A 1 5.50 11.71 -68.35
N LEU A 2 6.03 10.48 -68.21
CA LEU A 2 5.97 9.74 -66.96
C LEU A 2 6.89 10.45 -65.98
N ILE A 3 6.31 11.08 -64.96
CA ILE A 3 7.05 11.62 -63.84
C ILE A 3 7.88 10.47 -63.23
N ASN A 4 9.19 10.65 -63.17
CA ASN A 4 10.11 9.62 -62.74
C ASN A 4 9.73 9.14 -61.32
N SER A 5 9.44 7.84 -61.18
CA SER A 5 8.99 7.17 -59.94
C SER A 5 9.85 7.52 -58.71
N LYS A 6 11.13 7.83 -58.91
CA LYS A 6 12.06 8.23 -57.87
C LYS A 6 11.70 9.57 -57.22
N TYR A 7 11.24 10.55 -58.00
CA TYR A 7 10.82 11.87 -57.51
C TYR A 7 9.47 11.82 -56.81
N ILE A 8 8.57 10.94 -57.26
CA ILE A 8 7.28 10.73 -56.58
C ILE A 8 7.53 10.15 -55.17
N LYS A 9 8.41 9.16 -55.05
CA LYS A 9 8.77 8.60 -53.74
C LYS A 9 9.48 9.61 -52.84
N LEU A 10 10.36 10.44 -53.41
CA LEU A 10 11.09 11.46 -52.64
C LEU A 10 10.18 12.56 -52.07
N LEU A 11 9.10 12.90 -52.80
CA LEU A 11 8.09 13.87 -52.35
C LEU A 11 7.00 13.24 -51.48
N ALA A 12 6.59 12.01 -51.76
CA ALA A 12 5.53 11.35 -51.03
C ALA A 12 5.92 11.08 -49.55
N ILE A 13 7.17 10.67 -49.29
CA ILE A 13 7.64 10.37 -47.93
C ILE A 13 7.53 11.59 -47.01
N PRO A 14 8.11 12.77 -47.28
CA PRO A 14 7.97 13.92 -46.41
C PRO A 14 6.53 14.44 -46.29
N VAL A 15 5.73 14.33 -47.37
CA VAL A 15 4.31 14.71 -47.33
C VAL A 15 3.55 13.81 -46.33
N PHE A 16 3.73 12.49 -46.38
CA PHE A 16 3.10 11.59 -45.44
C PHE A 16 3.64 11.79 -43.98
N LEU A 17 4.94 12.04 -43.84
CA LEU A 17 5.55 12.33 -42.53
C LEU A 17 5.05 13.63 -41.90
N LEU A 18 4.53 14.57 -42.70
CA LEU A 18 3.94 15.82 -42.23
C LEU A 18 2.43 15.71 -42.02
N ILE A 19 1.72 15.15 -43.03
CA ILE A 19 0.25 15.08 -42.99
C ILE A 19 -0.25 14.19 -41.84
N LEU A 20 0.36 13.03 -41.61
CA LEU A 20 -0.07 12.11 -40.53
C LEU A 20 0.05 12.73 -39.14
N PRO A 21 1.20 13.26 -38.72
CA PRO A 21 1.31 13.89 -37.39
C PRO A 21 0.41 15.12 -37.24
N ILE A 22 0.28 15.95 -38.28
CA ILE A 22 -0.57 17.14 -38.21
C ILE A 22 -2.05 16.73 -38.12
N ASN A 23 -2.50 15.74 -38.88
CA ASN A 23 -3.86 15.25 -38.81
C ASN A 23 -4.15 14.60 -37.45
N LEU A 24 -3.22 13.77 -36.94
CA LEU A 24 -3.35 13.17 -35.63
C LEU A 24 -3.37 14.21 -34.49
N ALA A 25 -2.48 15.21 -34.60
CA ALA A 25 -2.45 16.28 -33.61
C ALA A 25 -3.76 17.11 -33.65
N SER A 26 -4.24 17.49 -34.82
CA SER A 26 -5.46 18.29 -34.95
C SER A 26 -6.73 17.53 -34.56
N SER A 27 -6.78 16.23 -34.79
CA SER A 27 -7.95 15.40 -34.49
C SER A 27 -8.01 14.94 -33.04
N ASN A 28 -6.85 14.82 -32.36
CA ASN A 28 -6.77 14.28 -31.02
C ASN A 28 -6.31 15.30 -29.95
N TRP A 29 -6.07 16.55 -30.36
CA TRP A 29 -5.58 17.58 -29.43
C TRP A 29 -6.49 17.76 -28.23
N ASP A 30 -7.79 17.85 -28.48
CA ASP A 30 -8.80 18.04 -27.45
C ASP A 30 -8.85 16.87 -26.45
N ASP A 31 -8.75 15.63 -26.96
CA ASP A 31 -8.73 14.43 -26.12
C ASP A 31 -7.45 14.33 -25.26
N HIS A 32 -6.34 14.89 -25.73
CA HIS A 32 -5.04 14.84 -25.06
C HIS A 32 -4.77 16.08 -24.20
N ASP A 33 -5.48 17.19 -24.42
CA ASP A 33 -5.35 18.38 -23.59
C ASP A 33 -5.91 18.13 -22.18
N ARG A 34 -5.03 18.09 -21.23
CA ARG A 34 -5.34 17.89 -19.80
C ARG A 34 -5.11 19.14 -18.95
N SER A 35 -4.86 20.28 -19.59
CA SER A 35 -4.53 21.56 -18.94
C SER A 35 -5.61 22.04 -17.96
N GLY A 36 -6.88 21.67 -18.18
CA GLY A 36 -8.02 21.99 -17.32
C GLY A 36 -8.45 20.89 -16.35
N ARG A 37 -7.75 19.76 -16.26
CA ARG A 37 -8.18 18.58 -15.48
C ARG A 37 -7.53 18.56 -14.09
N TYR A 38 -8.12 19.29 -13.16
CA TYR A 38 -7.61 19.41 -11.77
C TYR A 38 -8.27 18.48 -10.76
N THR A 39 -9.14 17.56 -11.15
CA THR A 39 -9.91 16.70 -10.24
C THR A 39 -9.01 15.89 -9.31
N ALA A 40 -8.00 15.18 -9.87
CA ALA A 40 -7.08 14.36 -9.08
C ALA A 40 -6.28 15.22 -8.07
N ARG A 41 -5.79 16.39 -8.52
CA ARG A 41 -5.10 17.35 -7.66
C ARG A 41 -5.98 17.83 -6.51
N SER A 42 -7.23 18.22 -6.81
CA SER A 42 -8.18 18.71 -5.80
C SER A 42 -8.57 17.65 -4.79
N MET A 43 -8.80 16.41 -5.24
CA MET A 43 -9.06 15.27 -4.34
C MET A 43 -7.86 15.02 -3.41
N ALA A 44 -6.67 14.92 -3.97
CA ALA A 44 -5.45 14.69 -3.20
C ALA A 44 -5.20 15.80 -2.17
N GLN A 45 -5.46 17.06 -2.53
CA GLN A 45 -5.35 18.19 -1.60
C GLN A 45 -6.33 18.01 -0.43
N LYS A 46 -7.58 17.61 -0.68
CA LYS A 46 -8.56 17.37 0.38
C LYS A 46 -8.18 16.20 1.29
N TYR A 47 -7.61 15.13 0.75
CA TYR A 47 -7.09 14.04 1.56
C TYR A 47 -5.97 14.53 2.51
N LEU A 48 -4.97 15.23 1.98
CA LEU A 48 -3.88 15.77 2.82
C LEU A 48 -4.39 16.79 3.85
N GLU A 49 -5.30 17.69 3.46
CA GLU A 49 -5.87 18.69 4.36
C GLU A 49 -6.72 18.08 5.49
N SER A 50 -7.32 16.90 5.26
CA SER A 50 -8.12 16.19 6.28
C SER A 50 -7.25 15.46 7.31
N CYS A 51 -5.97 15.27 7.03
CA CYS A 51 -5.05 14.59 7.93
C CYS A 51 -4.61 15.48 9.09
N GLU A 52 -4.47 14.90 10.28
CA GLU A 52 -3.83 15.55 11.41
C GLU A 52 -2.35 15.88 11.10
N PRO A 53 -1.76 16.89 11.74
CA PRO A 53 -0.35 17.17 11.57
C PRO A 53 0.54 15.96 11.89
N ASN A 54 1.58 15.75 11.07
CA ASN A 54 2.55 14.65 11.21
C ASN A 54 1.93 13.25 11.28
N SER A 55 0.81 13.05 10.59
CA SER A 55 0.11 11.77 10.52
C SER A 55 0.64 10.84 9.43
N ILE A 56 0.23 9.58 9.46
CA ILE A 56 0.51 8.59 8.42
C ILE A 56 -0.78 8.34 7.64
N LEU A 57 -0.76 8.62 6.34
CA LEU A 57 -1.87 8.36 5.42
C LEU A 57 -1.60 7.08 4.63
N PHE A 58 -2.38 6.05 4.88
CA PHE A 58 -2.30 4.79 4.12
C PHE A 58 -3.09 4.90 2.82
N THR A 59 -2.45 4.53 1.70
CA THR A 59 -3.04 4.51 0.35
C THR A 59 -2.92 3.15 -0.29
N ILE A 60 -3.78 2.85 -1.26
CA ILE A 60 -3.79 1.58 -1.99
C ILE A 60 -3.68 1.87 -3.49
N GLY A 61 -2.57 1.43 -4.11
CA GLY A 61 -2.35 1.58 -5.55
C GLY A 61 -1.96 2.99 -5.99
N ASP A 62 -1.85 3.16 -7.29
CA ASP A 62 -1.23 4.33 -7.92
C ASP A 62 -2.16 5.54 -7.96
N ASN A 63 -3.45 5.31 -8.24
CA ASN A 63 -4.44 6.37 -8.40
C ASN A 63 -4.63 7.22 -7.14
N ASP A 64 -4.53 6.58 -5.97
CA ASP A 64 -4.63 7.27 -4.69
C ASP A 64 -3.30 7.92 -4.29
N THR A 65 -2.18 7.28 -4.63
CA THR A 65 -0.85 7.67 -4.13
C THR A 65 -0.20 8.77 -4.96
N PHE A 66 -0.18 8.64 -6.30
CA PHE A 66 0.59 9.56 -7.15
C PHE A 66 0.11 11.02 -7.12
N PRO A 67 -1.20 11.30 -7.05
CA PRO A 67 -1.64 12.67 -6.87
C PRO A 67 -1.22 13.30 -5.54
N LEU A 68 -1.12 12.50 -4.46
CA LEU A 68 -0.63 12.94 -3.16
C LEU A 68 0.86 13.25 -3.23
N TRP A 69 1.66 12.36 -3.80
CA TRP A 69 3.09 12.61 -4.02
C TRP A 69 3.33 13.83 -4.90
N TYR A 70 2.55 14.01 -5.98
CA TYR A 70 2.64 15.22 -6.78
C TYR A 70 2.48 16.49 -5.94
N LEU A 71 1.48 16.55 -5.06
CA LEU A 71 1.27 17.71 -4.20
C LEU A 71 2.42 17.92 -3.21
N GLN A 72 2.98 16.86 -2.64
CA GLN A 72 4.09 16.95 -1.70
C GLN A 72 5.40 17.27 -2.39
N GLU A 73 5.74 16.59 -3.48
CA GLU A 73 7.03 16.71 -4.16
C GLU A 73 7.15 17.97 -5.03
N ILE A 74 6.04 18.38 -5.68
CA ILE A 74 6.06 19.48 -6.65
C ILE A 74 5.50 20.76 -6.06
N GLU A 75 4.41 20.67 -5.28
CA GLU A 75 3.74 21.85 -4.73
C GLU A 75 4.12 22.13 -3.27
N GLY A 76 4.82 21.21 -2.58
CA GLY A 76 5.24 21.36 -1.19
C GLY A 76 4.08 21.41 -0.19
N ILE A 77 2.93 20.79 -0.55
CA ILE A 77 1.72 20.81 0.26
C ILE A 77 1.73 19.64 1.24
N ARG A 78 1.57 19.94 2.54
CA ARG A 78 1.47 18.97 3.63
C ARG A 78 2.59 17.92 3.62
N THR A 79 3.83 18.37 3.51
CA THR A 79 5.04 17.55 3.59
C THR A 79 5.27 16.94 4.99
N ASP A 80 4.47 17.36 5.97
CA ASP A 80 4.40 16.79 7.31
C ASP A 80 3.64 15.45 7.36
N VAL A 81 2.77 15.17 6.38
CA VAL A 81 2.00 13.92 6.30
C VAL A 81 2.83 12.83 5.60
N ARG A 82 2.98 11.68 6.25
CA ARG A 82 3.67 10.54 5.65
C ARG A 82 2.70 9.72 4.80
N VAL A 83 2.76 9.86 3.48
CA VAL A 83 1.98 9.02 2.56
C VAL A 83 2.65 7.66 2.41
N LEU A 84 1.94 6.60 2.78
CA LEU A 84 2.42 5.22 2.77
C LEU A 84 1.55 4.38 1.82
N ASN A 85 2.14 3.96 0.69
CA ASN A 85 1.47 3.05 -0.25
C ASN A 85 1.58 1.61 0.25
N THR A 86 0.44 0.99 0.55
CA THR A 86 0.38 -0.38 1.09
C THR A 86 0.82 -1.44 0.09
N SER A 87 0.66 -1.19 -1.22
CA SER A 87 1.13 -2.10 -2.26
C SER A 87 2.65 -2.14 -2.35
N LEU A 88 3.32 -1.00 -2.13
CA LEU A 88 4.79 -0.93 -2.09
C LEU A 88 5.35 -1.36 -0.73
N PHE A 89 4.54 -1.24 0.33
CA PHE A 89 4.99 -1.52 1.70
C PHE A 89 5.28 -3.01 1.97
N ASN A 90 5.01 -3.89 1.02
CA ASN A 90 5.44 -5.29 1.05
C ASN A 90 6.84 -5.51 0.45
N THR A 91 7.56 -4.43 0.08
CA THR A 91 8.94 -4.48 -0.43
C THR A 91 9.92 -3.91 0.59
N ASP A 92 11.05 -4.56 0.74
CA ASP A 92 12.07 -4.18 1.73
C ASP A 92 12.64 -2.78 1.53
N TRP A 93 12.94 -2.41 0.28
CA TRP A 93 13.47 -1.09 -0.06
C TRP A 93 12.50 0.05 0.32
N TYR A 94 11.19 -0.16 0.13
CA TYR A 94 10.19 0.86 0.45
C TYR A 94 9.97 0.96 1.96
N ILE A 95 10.01 -0.16 2.69
CA ILE A 95 10.00 -0.17 4.16
C ILE A 95 11.20 0.63 4.69
N ASP A 96 12.41 0.40 4.15
CA ASP A 96 13.61 1.14 4.52
C ASP A 96 13.46 2.65 4.23
N GLN A 97 12.84 3.01 3.11
CA GLN A 97 12.56 4.40 2.78
C GLN A 97 11.60 5.03 3.79
N MET A 98 10.52 4.34 4.15
CA MET A 98 9.53 4.83 5.11
C MET A 98 10.09 4.97 6.54
N LYS A 99 11.13 4.23 6.88
CA LYS A 99 11.85 4.32 8.16
C LYS A 99 12.86 5.47 8.24
N ARG A 100 12.96 6.29 7.20
CA ARG A 100 13.81 7.49 7.18
C ARG A 100 12.94 8.73 7.23
N LYS A 101 13.49 9.79 7.79
CA LYS A 101 12.83 11.12 7.71
C LYS A 101 12.73 11.54 6.24
N ALA A 102 11.59 12.10 5.86
CA ALA A 102 11.39 12.70 4.55
C ALA A 102 10.66 14.04 4.73
N TYR A 103 11.26 15.11 4.23
CA TYR A 103 10.77 16.48 4.41
C TYR A 103 10.49 16.79 5.89
N ASP A 104 9.27 17.22 6.20
CA ASP A 104 8.84 17.54 7.57
C ASP A 104 8.23 16.36 8.29
N SER A 105 7.96 15.22 7.58
CA SER A 105 7.33 14.04 8.18
C SER A 105 8.33 13.15 8.91
N ASP A 106 7.94 12.63 10.06
CA ASP A 106 8.73 11.70 10.83
C ASP A 106 8.80 10.29 10.18
N PRO A 107 9.85 9.50 10.51
CA PRO A 107 9.90 8.09 10.14
C PRO A 107 8.70 7.33 10.69
N ILE A 108 8.25 6.29 9.97
CA ILE A 108 7.24 5.36 10.53
C ILE A 108 7.80 4.68 11.78
N PRO A 109 6.99 4.49 12.84
CA PRO A 109 7.41 3.87 14.09
C PRO A 109 7.51 2.35 13.96
N SER A 110 8.54 1.85 13.29
CA SER A 110 8.77 0.41 13.14
C SER A 110 9.95 -0.06 13.95
N SER A 111 9.73 -1.05 14.82
CA SER A 111 10.76 -1.70 15.62
C SER A 111 11.47 -2.86 14.90
N LEU A 112 10.98 -3.29 13.73
CA LEU A 112 11.56 -4.40 12.99
C LEU A 112 12.86 -3.98 12.31
N SER A 113 13.93 -4.77 12.49
CA SER A 113 15.18 -4.58 11.74
C SER A 113 15.02 -5.04 10.29
N HIS A 114 15.87 -4.53 9.37
CA HIS A 114 15.87 -4.90 7.95
C HIS A 114 15.92 -6.42 7.74
N GLU A 115 16.73 -7.13 8.54
CA GLU A 115 16.87 -8.60 8.48
C GLU A 115 15.55 -9.36 8.69
N LYS A 116 14.55 -8.71 9.32
CA LYS A 116 13.24 -9.32 9.60
C LYS A 116 12.25 -9.24 8.43
N TYR A 117 12.44 -8.32 7.48
CA TYR A 117 11.55 -8.10 6.36
C TYR A 117 12.24 -8.04 5.00
N LYS A 118 13.57 -8.27 4.95
CA LYS A 118 14.27 -8.32 3.65
C LYS A 118 13.67 -9.40 2.75
N TYR A 119 13.74 -9.17 1.46
CA TYR A 119 13.24 -10.10 0.45
C TYR A 119 13.69 -11.55 0.72
N GLY A 120 12.77 -12.48 0.59
CA GLY A 120 13.00 -13.90 0.84
C GLY A 120 12.95 -14.33 2.32
N THR A 121 12.61 -13.44 3.27
CA THR A 121 12.49 -13.81 4.69
C THR A 121 11.04 -13.93 5.15
N ARG A 122 10.26 -12.86 5.05
CA ARG A 122 8.85 -12.76 5.47
C ARG A 122 8.00 -12.08 4.41
N ASP A 123 8.17 -12.44 3.17
CA ASP A 123 7.43 -11.86 2.05
C ASP A 123 5.93 -12.11 2.18
N TYR A 124 5.55 -13.17 2.89
CA TYR A 124 4.17 -13.52 3.21
C TYR A 124 4.08 -14.35 4.49
N ILE A 125 2.89 -14.39 5.06
CA ILE A 125 2.52 -15.24 6.19
C ILE A 125 1.44 -16.21 5.71
N LEU A 126 1.65 -17.50 5.96
CA LEU A 126 0.67 -18.52 5.56
C LEU A 126 -0.55 -18.45 6.48
N LYS A 127 -1.75 -18.57 5.92
CA LYS A 127 -2.99 -18.63 6.70
C LYS A 127 -3.27 -20.08 7.09
N GLU A 128 -2.82 -20.46 8.29
CA GLU A 128 -3.06 -21.78 8.88
C GLU A 128 -3.56 -21.60 10.31
N VAL A 129 -4.86 -21.66 10.46
CA VAL A 129 -5.53 -21.46 11.73
C VAL A 129 -5.36 -22.68 12.62
N THR A 130 -4.64 -22.53 13.73
CA THR A 130 -4.40 -23.59 14.70
C THR A 130 -5.24 -23.44 15.97
N THR A 131 -5.85 -22.28 16.17
CA THR A 131 -6.76 -22.00 17.28
C THR A 131 -7.91 -21.10 16.82
N LEU A 132 -9.07 -21.29 17.42
CA LEU A 132 -10.24 -20.41 17.25
C LEU A 132 -10.21 -19.24 18.26
N ASP A 133 -9.28 -19.26 19.21
CA ASP A 133 -9.16 -18.20 20.22
C ASP A 133 -8.70 -16.89 19.60
N THR A 134 -9.23 -15.78 20.07
CA THR A 134 -8.74 -14.44 19.73
C THR A 134 -7.39 -14.20 20.41
N ILE A 135 -6.38 -13.82 19.64
CA ILE A 135 -5.04 -13.51 20.12
C ILE A 135 -4.79 -11.99 20.16
N ASP A 136 -4.05 -11.53 21.15
CA ASP A 136 -3.63 -10.13 21.25
C ASP A 136 -2.63 -9.78 20.13
N ILE A 137 -2.75 -8.59 19.55
CA ILE A 137 -1.89 -8.12 18.45
C ILE A 137 -0.39 -8.18 18.79
N LYS A 138 -0.01 -7.91 20.04
CA LYS A 138 1.41 -7.99 20.47
C LYS A 138 1.91 -9.43 20.45
N THR A 139 1.05 -10.36 20.87
CA THR A 139 1.35 -11.80 20.82
C THR A 139 1.43 -12.26 19.36
N PHE A 140 0.53 -11.81 18.51
CA PHE A 140 0.57 -12.07 17.06
C PHE A 140 1.87 -11.58 16.43
N ILE A 141 2.23 -10.30 16.63
CA ILE A 141 3.47 -9.72 16.11
C ILE A 141 4.69 -10.49 16.60
N LYS A 142 4.73 -10.80 17.90
CA LYS A 142 5.81 -11.60 18.49
C LYS A 142 5.91 -12.97 17.85
N PHE A 143 4.79 -13.63 17.58
CA PHE A 143 4.74 -14.95 16.94
C PHE A 143 5.28 -14.89 15.51
N VAL A 144 4.78 -13.99 14.66
CA VAL A 144 5.15 -13.93 13.24
C VAL A 144 6.55 -13.39 12.97
N THR A 145 7.16 -12.71 13.96
CA THR A 145 8.52 -12.17 13.82
C THR A 145 9.62 -13.09 14.38
N GLN A 146 9.27 -14.26 14.92
CA GLN A 146 10.26 -15.23 15.43
C GLN A 146 10.98 -15.94 14.29
N ASP A 147 12.28 -16.19 14.49
CA ASP A 147 13.11 -16.94 13.54
C ASP A 147 13.23 -18.43 13.91
N ASP A 148 12.84 -18.81 15.11
CA ASP A 148 12.91 -20.18 15.62
C ASP A 148 12.01 -21.10 14.78
N ASP A 149 12.52 -22.26 14.40
CA ASP A 149 11.87 -23.25 13.55
C ASP A 149 10.49 -23.69 14.06
N LYS A 150 10.26 -23.64 15.37
CA LYS A 150 8.95 -23.99 15.95
C LYS A 150 7.79 -23.08 15.50
N TYR A 151 8.09 -21.87 15.00
CA TYR A 151 7.13 -20.91 14.47
C TYR A 151 6.98 -20.98 12.94
N LYS A 152 7.71 -21.93 12.31
CA LYS A 152 7.67 -22.16 10.89
C LYS A 152 6.62 -23.18 10.49
N TYR A 153 6.04 -23.02 9.30
CA TYR A 153 5.01 -23.89 8.76
C TYR A 153 5.46 -25.35 8.70
N LYS A 154 6.73 -25.59 8.37
CA LYS A 154 7.33 -26.92 8.40
C LYS A 154 7.12 -27.64 9.74
N SER A 155 7.36 -26.96 10.84
CA SER A 155 7.19 -27.56 12.18
C SER A 155 5.73 -27.84 12.51
N LEU A 156 4.81 -27.02 12.02
CA LEU A 156 3.37 -27.26 12.17
C LEU A 156 2.97 -28.55 11.43
N LEU A 157 3.34 -28.70 10.16
CA LEU A 157 3.02 -29.88 9.35
C LEU A 157 3.60 -31.16 9.95
N GLN A 158 4.85 -31.12 10.40
CA GLN A 158 5.50 -32.26 11.07
C GLN A 158 4.76 -32.70 12.32
N LYS A 159 4.29 -31.76 13.14
CA LYS A 159 3.47 -32.06 14.34
C LYS A 159 2.13 -32.69 13.99
N GLN A 160 1.58 -32.34 12.84
CA GLN A 160 0.32 -32.88 12.33
C GLN A 160 0.50 -34.20 11.56
N GLY A 161 1.75 -34.66 11.37
CA GLY A 161 2.07 -35.91 10.68
C GLY A 161 2.01 -35.83 9.15
N TYR A 162 2.05 -34.62 8.57
CA TYR A 162 2.04 -34.45 7.12
C TYR A 162 3.45 -34.58 6.53
N GLU A 163 3.53 -35.18 5.34
CA GLU A 163 4.76 -35.16 4.53
C GLU A 163 4.98 -33.77 3.91
N THR A 164 6.24 -33.32 3.88
CA THR A 164 6.60 -31.97 3.42
C THR A 164 7.32 -31.96 2.08
N ASN A 165 7.56 -33.12 1.48
CA ASN A 165 8.43 -33.30 0.29
C ASN A 165 7.91 -32.64 -0.99
N TYR A 166 6.62 -32.37 -1.04
CA TYR A 166 5.92 -31.79 -2.21
C TYR A 166 5.74 -30.26 -2.12
N LEU A 167 6.13 -29.66 -1.00
CA LEU A 167 5.98 -28.22 -0.77
C LEU A 167 7.30 -27.49 -1.11
N ARG A 168 7.15 -26.24 -1.54
CA ARG A 168 8.32 -25.38 -1.80
C ARG A 168 9.02 -25.07 -0.47
N GLU A 169 10.35 -25.05 -0.49
CA GLU A 169 11.17 -24.73 0.67
C GLU A 169 10.81 -23.34 1.26
N GLN A 170 10.47 -22.40 0.41
CA GLN A 170 10.02 -21.08 0.78
C GLN A 170 8.76 -21.11 1.66
N ASP A 171 7.77 -21.93 1.29
CA ASP A 171 6.53 -22.08 2.07
C ASP A 171 6.81 -22.76 3.41
N LEU A 172 7.66 -23.77 3.43
CA LEU A 172 8.05 -24.49 4.64
C LEU A 172 8.75 -23.58 5.66
N ASN A 173 9.52 -22.62 5.19
CA ASN A 173 10.25 -21.67 6.02
C ASN A 173 9.44 -20.40 6.37
N ALA A 174 8.24 -20.23 5.80
CA ALA A 174 7.37 -19.13 6.14
C ALA A 174 6.81 -19.25 7.58
N ASN A 175 6.55 -18.10 8.22
CA ASN A 175 5.72 -18.08 9.43
C ASN A 175 4.24 -18.27 9.04
N TYR A 176 3.42 -18.72 9.97
CA TYR A 176 1.99 -18.90 9.73
C TYR A 176 1.12 -18.07 10.69
N LEU A 177 -0.11 -17.81 10.30
CA LEU A 177 -1.11 -17.12 11.11
C LEU A 177 -1.83 -18.14 12.01
N PRO A 178 -1.63 -18.10 13.34
CA PRO A 178 -2.20 -19.13 14.23
C PRO A 178 -3.69 -18.95 14.51
N SER A 179 -4.26 -17.74 14.30
CA SER A 179 -5.67 -17.43 14.55
C SER A 179 -6.19 -16.45 13.51
N GLU A 180 -7.48 -16.55 13.18
CA GLU A 180 -8.18 -15.57 12.32
C GLU A 180 -8.60 -14.32 13.09
N SER A 181 -8.75 -14.43 14.41
CA SER A 181 -9.22 -13.34 15.27
C SER A 181 -8.05 -12.68 16.00
N ILE A 182 -7.80 -11.41 15.73
CA ILE A 182 -6.74 -10.62 16.36
C ILE A 182 -7.38 -9.46 17.12
N ARG A 183 -7.11 -9.38 18.42
CA ARG A 183 -7.55 -8.27 19.26
C ARG A 183 -6.52 -7.15 19.24
N ILE A 184 -6.95 -5.97 18.87
CA ILE A 184 -6.17 -4.74 18.98
C ILE A 184 -6.71 -3.95 20.16
N PRO A 185 -5.98 -3.83 21.30
CA PRO A 185 -6.45 -3.03 22.43
C PRO A 185 -6.51 -1.55 22.03
N VAL A 186 -7.66 -0.94 22.20
CA VAL A 186 -7.88 0.48 21.94
C VAL A 186 -8.03 1.21 23.27
N ASP A 187 -7.25 2.26 23.47
CA ASP A 187 -7.44 3.17 24.60
C ASP A 187 -8.62 4.10 24.29
N LYS A 188 -9.78 3.71 24.76
CA LYS A 188 -11.03 4.43 24.55
C LYS A 188 -10.98 5.88 25.05
N GLU A 189 -10.35 6.12 26.22
CA GLU A 189 -10.26 7.46 26.79
C GLU A 189 -9.42 8.38 25.90
N SER A 190 -8.28 7.91 25.42
CA SER A 190 -7.42 8.65 24.51
C SER A 190 -8.13 8.94 23.17
N VAL A 191 -8.86 7.97 22.61
CA VAL A 191 -9.58 8.15 21.34
C VAL A 191 -10.67 9.21 21.47
N LEU A 192 -11.47 9.17 22.54
CA LEU A 192 -12.52 10.16 22.80
C LEU A 192 -11.95 11.54 23.14
N LYS A 193 -10.90 11.59 23.96
CA LYS A 193 -10.20 12.84 24.31
C LYS A 193 -9.66 13.56 23.08
N ASN A 194 -9.09 12.81 22.15
CA ASN A 194 -8.54 13.33 20.90
C ASN A 194 -9.59 13.52 19.80
N LYS A 195 -10.88 13.29 20.11
CA LYS A 195 -12.01 13.45 19.17
C LYS A 195 -11.84 12.66 17.86
N ILE A 196 -11.15 11.53 17.91
CA ILE A 196 -10.98 10.64 16.75
C ILE A 196 -12.34 10.02 16.36
N VAL A 197 -13.17 9.73 17.37
CA VAL A 197 -14.55 9.24 17.19
C VAL A 197 -15.47 10.08 18.07
N ASP A 198 -16.66 10.38 17.55
CA ASP A 198 -17.71 11.04 18.33
C ASP A 198 -18.13 10.18 19.53
N ASN A 199 -18.49 10.83 20.64
CA ASN A 199 -18.96 10.14 21.85
C ASN A 199 -20.19 9.24 21.56
N ASN A 200 -21.04 9.63 20.62
CA ASN A 200 -22.21 8.87 20.23
C ASN A 200 -21.88 7.62 19.41
N LEU A 201 -20.67 7.55 18.86
CA LEU A 201 -20.16 6.41 18.08
C LEU A 201 -19.13 5.60 18.86
N SER A 202 -19.05 5.79 20.18
CA SER A 202 -18.05 5.11 21.02
C SER A 202 -18.18 3.58 21.01
N CYS A 203 -19.33 3.04 20.65
CA CYS A 203 -19.53 1.60 20.43
C CYS A 203 -18.65 1.03 19.32
N LEU A 204 -18.32 1.83 18.30
CA LEU A 204 -17.42 1.40 17.21
C LEU A 204 -15.97 1.22 17.65
N LEU A 205 -15.60 1.62 18.87
CA LEU A 205 -14.28 1.38 19.45
C LEU A 205 -14.12 -0.04 20.00
N TYR A 206 -15.19 -0.81 20.06
CA TYR A 206 -15.09 -2.23 20.35
C TYR A 206 -14.81 -3.01 19.06
N THR A 207 -14.14 -4.13 19.18
CA THR A 207 -13.80 -5.01 18.04
C THR A 207 -15.06 -5.51 17.32
N SER A 208 -14.90 -6.15 16.18
CA SER A 208 -15.99 -6.65 15.32
C SER A 208 -17.08 -7.47 16.03
N ASP A 209 -16.78 -8.03 17.21
CA ASP A 209 -17.74 -8.76 18.02
C ASP A 209 -18.71 -7.82 18.80
N ALA A 210 -18.44 -6.53 18.84
CA ALA A 210 -19.26 -5.55 19.54
C ALA A 210 -20.38 -4.96 18.68
N ALA A 211 -20.47 -5.32 17.41
CA ALA A 211 -21.56 -4.89 16.53
C ALA A 211 -22.91 -5.40 17.03
N ASP A 212 -22.94 -6.57 17.67
CA ASP A 212 -24.17 -7.18 18.21
C ASP A 212 -24.63 -6.53 19.53
N GLU A 213 -23.77 -5.79 20.23
CA GLU A 213 -24.10 -5.15 21.53
C GLU A 213 -24.63 -3.71 21.37
N CYS A 214 -24.49 -3.10 20.18
CA CYS A 214 -24.94 -1.74 19.93
C CYS A 214 -26.46 -1.63 19.62
N ASP A 215 -27.14 -2.74 19.36
CA ASP A 215 -28.56 -2.82 19.03
C ASP A 215 -29.46 -3.08 20.24
N SER A 216 -28.95 -2.98 21.47
CA SER A 216 -29.70 -3.20 22.72
C SER A 216 -29.91 -1.91 23.55
#